data_02eeae5248e0b6292798fcc74c57e505
#
_entry.id   02eeae5248e0b6292798fcc74c57e505
#
_cell.length_a   1.000
_cell.length_b   1.000
_cell.length_c   1.000
_cell.angle_alpha   90.00
_cell.angle_beta   90.00
_cell.angle_gamma   90.00
#
_symmetry.space_group_name_H-M   'P 1'
#
loop_
_entity.id
_entity.type
_entity.pdbx_description
1 polymer ?
#
loop_
_entity_poly.entity_id
_entity_poly.type
_entity_poly.pdbx_seq_one_letter_code
_entity_poly.pdbx_strand_id
1 'polypeptide(L)'
;MLHKFGKRILTALTSVAVLLVASPVVFAAEAIPTGDLYSKAIFAVGAMIAAGIAIGVGAVGAGLGIGTAASGACSAVGRNPGVQGKIMMTMLVGMAMAESIAIYALVVSLVLLYANPYMRYFLG
;
A
#
# COMPACT_ATOMS: atom_id res chain seq x y z
N MET A 1 -26.07 1.43 12.28
CA MET A 1 -24.81 2.17 12.41
C MET A 1 -23.84 1.91 11.26
N LEU A 2 -23.57 0.66 10.90
CA LEU A 2 -22.65 0.25 9.80
C LEU A 2 -22.99 0.88 8.44
N HIS A 3 -24.28 1.01 8.08
CA HIS A 3 -24.68 1.57 6.79
C HIS A 3 -24.35 3.08 6.65
N LYS A 4 -24.44 3.85 7.74
CA LYS A 4 -24.05 5.27 7.75
C LYS A 4 -22.52 5.43 7.69
N PHE A 5 -21.79 4.51 8.30
CA PHE A 5 -20.33 4.50 8.27
C PHE A 5 -19.80 4.15 6.87
N GLY A 6 -20.36 3.13 6.22
CA GLY A 6 -20.02 2.78 4.84
C GLY A 6 -20.27 3.92 3.85
N LYS A 7 -21.39 4.63 3.98
CA LYS A 7 -21.67 5.82 3.14
C LYS A 7 -20.64 6.93 3.33
N ARG A 8 -20.21 7.19 4.57
CA ARG A 8 -19.19 8.22 4.86
C ARG A 8 -17.84 7.88 4.29
N ILE A 9 -17.44 6.61 4.35
CA ILE A 9 -16.18 6.13 3.72
C ILE A 9 -16.28 6.27 2.20
N LEU A 10 -17.40 5.83 1.61
CA LEU A 10 -17.60 5.94 0.17
C LEU A 10 -17.59 7.40 -0.30
N THR A 11 -18.26 8.31 0.41
CA THR A 11 -18.21 9.74 0.08
C THR A 11 -16.83 10.34 0.26
N ALA A 12 -16.08 9.95 1.27
CA ALA A 12 -14.70 10.41 1.44
C ALA A 12 -13.80 9.93 0.30
N LEU A 13 -13.90 8.67 -0.08
CA LEU A 13 -13.14 8.10 -1.21
C LEU A 13 -13.51 8.76 -2.53
N THR A 14 -14.79 8.97 -2.80
CA THR A 14 -15.24 9.66 -4.02
C THR A 14 -14.81 11.13 -4.03
N SER A 15 -14.82 11.82 -2.89
CA SER A 15 -14.35 13.21 -2.80
C SER A 15 -12.84 13.31 -3.07
N VAL A 16 -12.05 12.39 -2.53
CA VAL A 16 -10.61 12.34 -2.80
C VAL A 16 -10.34 12.03 -4.27
N ALA A 17 -11.07 11.08 -4.87
CA ALA A 17 -10.94 10.76 -6.28
C ALA A 17 -11.31 11.95 -7.18
N VAL A 18 -12.39 12.66 -6.86
CA VAL A 18 -12.81 13.87 -7.60
C VAL A 18 -11.77 14.98 -7.44
N LEU A 19 -11.23 15.21 -6.24
CA LEU A 19 -10.18 16.21 -6.01
C LEU A 19 -8.90 15.89 -6.79
N LEU A 20 -8.53 14.61 -6.87
CA LEU A 20 -7.35 14.18 -7.66
C LEU A 20 -7.56 14.42 -9.16
N VAL A 21 -8.75 14.08 -9.69
CA VAL A 21 -9.07 14.26 -11.11
C VAL A 21 -9.28 15.74 -11.45
N ALA A 22 -9.89 16.53 -10.55
CA ALA A 22 -10.15 17.95 -10.74
C ALA A 22 -8.95 18.84 -10.33
N SER A 23 -7.81 18.25 -9.94
CA SER A 23 -6.65 19.03 -9.52
C SER A 23 -6.11 19.84 -10.71
N PRO A 24 -5.64 21.08 -10.49
CA PRO A 24 -5.07 21.91 -11.55
C PRO A 24 -3.86 21.27 -12.24
N VAL A 25 -3.25 20.25 -11.62
CA VAL A 25 -2.18 19.44 -12.22
C VAL A 25 -2.66 18.66 -13.45
N VAL A 26 -3.91 18.18 -13.43
CA VAL A 26 -4.50 17.46 -14.60
C VAL A 26 -4.77 18.44 -15.74
N PHE A 27 -5.22 19.66 -15.44
CA PHE A 27 -5.52 20.69 -16.46
C PHE A 27 -4.28 21.48 -16.90
N ALA A 28 -3.21 21.49 -16.10
CA ALA A 28 -1.94 22.13 -16.47
C ALA A 28 -1.13 21.29 -17.46
N ALA A 29 -1.55 20.08 -17.78
CA ALA A 29 -0.84 19.19 -18.70
C ALA A 29 -0.68 19.79 -20.11
N GLU A 30 -1.62 20.65 -20.56
CA GLU A 30 -1.52 21.34 -21.85
C GLU A 30 -0.53 22.53 -21.85
N ALA A 31 -0.18 23.05 -20.67
CA ALA A 31 0.72 24.20 -20.52
C ALA A 31 2.19 23.79 -20.29
N ILE A 32 2.48 22.50 -20.19
CA ILE A 32 3.82 22.01 -19.88
C ILE A 32 4.58 21.76 -21.19
N PRO A 33 5.80 22.34 -21.33
CA PRO A 33 6.60 22.12 -22.54
C PRO A 33 6.82 20.63 -22.79
N THR A 34 6.42 20.15 -23.95
CA THR A 34 6.69 18.80 -24.42
C THR A 34 8.18 18.68 -24.72
N GLY A 35 8.92 18.07 -23.85
CA GLY A 35 10.36 17.83 -23.99
C GLY A 35 10.82 16.62 -23.21
N ASP A 36 12.01 16.17 -23.45
CA ASP A 36 12.63 15.04 -22.79
C ASP A 36 12.63 15.15 -21.26
N LEU A 37 12.88 16.36 -20.75
CA LEU A 37 12.85 16.66 -19.30
C LEU A 37 11.44 16.45 -18.69
N TYR A 38 10.39 16.77 -19.42
CA TYR A 38 9.02 16.59 -18.97
C TYR A 38 8.64 15.10 -18.89
N SER A 39 8.98 14.34 -19.91
CA SER A 39 8.74 12.89 -19.90
C SER A 39 9.47 12.20 -18.74
N LYS A 40 10.69 12.61 -18.46
CA LYS A 40 11.49 12.12 -17.32
C LYS A 40 10.82 12.48 -15.98
N ALA A 41 10.34 13.71 -15.84
CA ALA A 41 9.66 14.17 -14.63
C ALA A 41 8.36 13.39 -14.36
N ILE A 42 7.52 13.22 -15.38
CA ILE A 42 6.27 12.43 -15.27
C ILE A 42 6.56 10.98 -14.91
N PHE A 43 7.55 10.38 -15.55
CA PHE A 43 7.95 9.02 -15.25
C PHE A 43 8.44 8.88 -13.80
N ALA A 44 9.27 9.81 -13.31
CA ALA A 44 9.75 9.81 -11.94
C ALA A 44 8.59 9.95 -10.93
N VAL A 45 7.69 10.91 -11.15
CA VAL A 45 6.51 11.10 -10.29
C VAL A 45 5.62 9.85 -10.29
N GLY A 46 5.38 9.26 -11.47
CA GLY A 46 4.60 8.03 -11.60
C GLY A 46 5.22 6.87 -10.82
N ALA A 47 6.54 6.70 -10.92
CA ALA A 47 7.27 5.67 -10.17
C ALA A 47 7.21 5.90 -8.65
N MET A 48 7.36 7.15 -8.20
CA MET A 48 7.27 7.51 -6.77
C MET A 48 5.87 7.24 -6.20
N ILE A 49 4.81 7.62 -6.93
CA ILE A 49 3.42 7.37 -6.52
C ILE A 49 3.15 5.86 -6.49
N ALA A 50 3.55 5.13 -7.55
CA ALA A 50 3.37 3.68 -7.61
C ALA A 50 4.09 2.97 -6.46
N ALA A 51 5.33 3.36 -6.16
CA ALA A 51 6.10 2.82 -5.05
C ALA A 51 5.42 3.12 -3.70
N GLY A 52 4.95 4.34 -3.49
CA GLY A 52 4.24 4.73 -2.26
C GLY A 52 2.93 3.95 -2.06
N ILE A 53 2.16 3.76 -3.13
CA ILE A 53 0.92 2.97 -3.09
C ILE A 53 1.24 1.50 -2.82
N ALA A 54 2.24 0.92 -3.51
CA ALA A 54 2.61 -0.48 -3.35
C ALA A 54 2.94 -0.81 -1.89
N ILE A 55 3.85 -0.06 -1.28
CA ILE A 55 4.22 -0.30 0.13
C ILE A 55 3.11 0.11 1.09
N GLY A 56 2.41 1.21 0.84
CA GLY A 56 1.35 1.69 1.72
C GLY A 56 0.19 0.69 1.82
N VAL A 57 -0.33 0.22 0.69
CA VAL A 57 -1.41 -0.79 0.68
C VAL A 57 -0.93 -2.15 1.17
N GLY A 58 0.29 -2.56 0.80
CA GLY A 58 0.90 -3.79 1.28
C GLY A 58 1.06 -3.81 2.81
N ALA A 59 1.55 -2.72 3.39
CA ALA A 59 1.71 -2.58 4.84
C ALA A 59 0.38 -2.61 5.60
N VAL A 60 -0.67 -1.96 5.06
CA VAL A 60 -2.02 -2.01 5.66
C VAL A 60 -2.55 -3.44 5.68
N GLY A 61 -2.42 -4.18 4.56
CA GLY A 61 -2.87 -5.57 4.48
C GLY A 61 -2.14 -6.48 5.46
N ALA A 62 -0.80 -6.39 5.52
CA ALA A 62 0.01 -7.14 6.46
C ALA A 62 -0.31 -6.78 7.92
N GLY A 63 -0.44 -5.48 8.23
CA GLY A 63 -0.76 -5.01 9.57
C GLY A 63 -2.11 -5.51 10.07
N LEU A 64 -3.15 -5.49 9.22
CA LEU A 64 -4.46 -6.06 9.53
C LEU A 64 -4.39 -7.58 9.75
N GLY A 65 -3.63 -8.30 8.90
CA GLY A 65 -3.42 -9.75 9.03
C GLY A 65 -2.73 -10.10 10.35
N ILE A 66 -1.66 -9.38 10.70
CA ILE A 66 -0.93 -9.55 11.97
C ILE A 66 -1.84 -9.23 13.15
N GLY A 67 -2.58 -8.11 13.11
CA GLY A 67 -3.48 -7.69 14.18
C GLY A 67 -4.60 -8.71 14.44
N THR A 68 -5.21 -9.25 13.38
CA THR A 68 -6.26 -10.28 13.52
C THR A 68 -5.72 -11.59 14.04
N ALA A 69 -4.54 -12.02 13.58
CA ALA A 69 -3.87 -13.23 14.09
C ALA A 69 -3.54 -13.10 15.58
N ALA A 70 -2.95 -11.97 16.00
CA ALA A 70 -2.62 -11.71 17.38
C ALA A 70 -3.87 -11.66 18.29
N SER A 71 -4.92 -10.95 17.87
CA SER A 71 -6.19 -10.87 18.61
C SER A 71 -6.84 -12.25 18.78
N GLY A 72 -6.86 -13.04 17.70
CA GLY A 72 -7.38 -14.41 17.73
C GLY A 72 -6.59 -15.30 18.68
N ALA A 73 -5.26 -15.22 18.65
CA ALA A 73 -4.39 -15.99 19.54
C ALA A 73 -4.58 -15.61 20.99
N CYS A 74 -4.61 -14.30 21.34
CA CYS A 74 -4.88 -13.84 22.70
C CYS A 74 -6.21 -14.38 23.23
N SER A 75 -7.27 -14.31 22.42
CA SER A 75 -8.58 -14.83 22.77
C SER A 75 -8.57 -16.34 22.99
N ALA A 76 -7.82 -17.09 22.17
CA ALA A 76 -7.71 -18.54 22.28
C ALA A 76 -6.93 -18.97 23.54
N VAL A 77 -5.82 -18.27 23.85
CA VAL A 77 -5.04 -18.50 25.08
C VAL A 77 -5.89 -18.19 26.31
N GLY A 78 -6.66 -17.09 26.30
CA GLY A 78 -7.55 -16.73 27.40
C GLY A 78 -8.61 -17.80 27.69
N ARG A 79 -9.09 -18.50 26.65
CA ARG A 79 -10.05 -19.62 26.82
C ARG A 79 -9.39 -20.94 27.22
N ASN A 80 -8.17 -21.20 26.81
CA ASN A 80 -7.45 -22.44 27.09
C ASN A 80 -5.94 -22.19 27.29
N PRO A 81 -5.51 -21.78 28.48
CA PRO A 81 -4.11 -21.50 28.77
C PRO A 81 -3.19 -22.73 28.60
N GLY A 82 -3.74 -23.94 28.76
CA GLY A 82 -2.96 -25.19 28.67
C GLY A 82 -2.36 -25.48 27.28
N VAL A 83 -2.88 -24.83 26.21
CA VAL A 83 -2.38 -25.01 24.83
C VAL A 83 -1.65 -23.75 24.30
N GLN A 84 -1.29 -22.83 25.20
CA GLN A 84 -0.65 -21.54 24.83
C GLN A 84 0.51 -21.72 23.87
N GLY A 85 1.41 -22.68 24.09
CA GLY A 85 2.59 -22.86 23.25
C GLY A 85 2.24 -23.21 21.80
N LYS A 86 1.21 -24.04 21.56
CA LYS A 86 0.76 -24.38 20.21
C LYS A 86 0.10 -23.20 19.52
N ILE A 87 -0.71 -22.44 20.25
CA ILE A 87 -1.38 -21.23 19.73
C ILE A 87 -0.34 -20.19 19.34
N MET A 88 0.64 -19.92 20.22
CA MET A 88 1.72 -18.97 19.96
C MET A 88 2.53 -19.34 18.70
N MET A 89 2.89 -20.61 18.55
CA MET A 89 3.63 -21.08 17.37
C MET A 89 2.84 -20.85 16.08
N THR A 90 1.57 -21.25 16.07
CA THR A 90 0.69 -21.07 14.90
C THR A 90 0.51 -19.58 14.56
N MET A 91 0.32 -18.74 15.58
CA MET A 91 0.24 -17.29 15.44
C MET A 91 1.50 -16.71 14.81
N LEU A 92 2.69 -17.04 15.34
CA LEU A 92 3.96 -16.52 14.85
C LEU A 92 4.18 -16.89 13.37
N VAL A 93 3.89 -18.13 12.99
CA VAL A 93 3.99 -18.54 11.58
C VAL A 93 3.02 -17.73 10.70
N GLY A 94 1.77 -17.57 11.13
CA GLY A 94 0.79 -16.79 10.38
C GLY A 94 1.19 -15.31 10.25
N MET A 95 1.72 -14.72 11.33
CA MET A 95 2.22 -13.34 11.31
C MET A 95 3.43 -13.18 10.39
N ALA A 96 4.39 -14.11 10.42
CA ALA A 96 5.55 -14.07 9.54
C ALA A 96 5.16 -14.18 8.05
N MET A 97 4.17 -14.99 7.73
CA MET A 97 3.63 -15.07 6.36
C MET A 97 2.93 -13.76 5.95
N ALA A 98 2.16 -13.14 6.84
CA ALA A 98 1.53 -11.84 6.58
C ALA A 98 2.57 -10.73 6.38
N GLU A 99 3.64 -10.71 7.19
CA GLU A 99 4.73 -9.75 7.07
C GLU A 99 5.48 -9.88 5.74
N SER A 100 5.63 -11.09 5.23
CA SER A 100 6.29 -11.34 3.94
C SER A 100 5.63 -10.59 2.79
N ILE A 101 4.32 -10.34 2.85
CA ILE A 101 3.59 -9.57 1.83
C ILE A 101 4.06 -8.11 1.82
N ALA A 102 4.26 -7.50 2.99
CA ALA A 102 4.80 -6.14 3.09
C ALA A 102 6.25 -6.07 2.57
N ILE A 103 7.05 -7.09 2.82
CA ILE A 103 8.43 -7.18 2.31
C ILE A 103 8.42 -7.24 0.77
N TYR A 104 7.53 -8.02 0.15
CA TYR A 104 7.39 -8.04 -1.31
C TYR A 104 6.97 -6.67 -1.86
N ALA A 105 6.03 -5.99 -1.23
CA ALA A 105 5.64 -4.65 -1.61
C ALA A 105 6.79 -3.65 -1.48
N LEU A 106 7.61 -3.77 -0.43
CA LEU A 106 8.83 -2.97 -0.24
C LEU A 106 9.83 -3.21 -1.35
N VAL A 107 10.10 -4.47 -1.71
CA VAL A 107 11.03 -4.81 -2.80
C VAL A 107 10.57 -4.20 -4.12
N VAL A 108 9.29 -4.32 -4.46
CA VAL A 108 8.72 -3.71 -5.67
C VAL A 108 8.91 -2.19 -5.63
N SER A 109 8.65 -1.56 -4.49
CA SER A 109 8.83 -0.11 -4.32
C SER A 109 10.29 0.32 -4.50
N LEU A 110 11.24 -0.44 -3.95
CA LEU A 110 12.67 -0.17 -4.12
C LEU A 110 13.12 -0.36 -5.57
N VAL A 111 12.62 -1.38 -6.26
CA VAL A 111 12.90 -1.58 -7.69
C VAL A 111 12.38 -0.41 -8.52
N LEU A 112 11.17 0.06 -8.25
CA LEU A 112 10.60 1.22 -8.96
C LEU A 112 11.39 2.50 -8.74
N LEU A 113 11.96 2.70 -7.54
CA LEU A 113 12.67 3.93 -7.18
C LEU A 113 14.14 3.92 -7.61
N TYR A 114 14.84 2.78 -7.47
CA TYR A 114 16.29 2.73 -7.60
C TYR A 114 16.78 1.85 -8.75
N ALA A 115 16.00 0.86 -9.17
CA ALA A 115 16.40 -0.11 -10.18
C ALA A 115 15.32 -0.30 -11.27
N ASN A 116 14.60 0.78 -11.59
CA ASN A 116 13.50 0.73 -12.54
C ASN A 116 14.01 0.31 -13.93
N PRO A 117 13.55 -0.82 -14.49
CA PRO A 117 14.04 -1.35 -15.76
C PRO A 117 13.72 -0.44 -16.95
N TYR A 118 12.73 0.45 -16.81
CA TYR A 118 12.33 1.38 -17.86
C TYR A 118 13.14 2.69 -17.86
N MET A 119 13.94 2.95 -16.82
CA MET A 119 14.78 4.16 -16.71
C MET A 119 15.66 4.35 -17.96
N ARG A 120 16.22 3.28 -18.49
CA ARG A 120 17.08 3.31 -19.69
C ARG A 120 16.40 3.86 -20.93
N TYR A 121 15.06 3.77 -21.04
CA TYR A 121 14.31 4.31 -22.19
C TYR A 121 14.08 5.82 -22.06
N PHE A 122 14.23 6.37 -20.85
CA PHE A 122 13.97 7.78 -20.57
C PHE A 122 15.25 8.58 -20.29
N LEU A 123 16.33 7.91 -19.90
CA LEU A 123 17.60 8.58 -19.60
C LEU A 123 18.63 8.49 -20.74
N GLY A 124 18.37 7.68 -21.77
CA GLY A 124 19.20 7.55 -22.97
C GLY A 124 20.42 6.71 -22.72
#